data_aa93fc52e88bcac34ae967efc597ba6f
#
_entry.id   aa93fc52e88bcac34ae967efc597ba6f
#
_cell.length_a   1.000
_cell.length_b   1.000
_cell.length_c   1.000
_cell.angle_alpha   90.00
_cell.angle_beta   90.00
_cell.angle_gamma   90.00
#
_symmetry.space_group_name_H-M   'P 1'
#
loop_
_entity.id
_entity.type
_entity.pdbx_description
1 polymer ?
#
loop_
_entity_poly.entity_id
_entity_poly.type
_entity_poly.pdbx_seq_one_letter_code
_entity_poly.pdbx_strand_id
1 'polypeptide(L)'
;METLLIALLSGVGFIVAYHTYGRWLGGKIFKLTAGHVCPAQKLEDGVDYVPTSKGVVFGHHFASIAGTGPIVGPAIGIMWGWLPALLWVVLGSIFIGAVHDFGALVVSLRNNGQTVGDVAGRLLNRRVRLLFLLILFMALTIVLAIFGLVIAAVFRQYPAAIVPCVIQIPIAVIIGAWLHRRGANLLVPSIIALVVMYLTVIHGDDGFLHALNLTMAGWSSWTWVVLLLLYSYVASVLPVWSLLQPRDYINALQLISILGLLVVGLVVAAFAGGAPLADGTRPALALAAPMVNWNPAGAPLVFPFLFITIACGAISGFHCLVSSGTSSKQLKSEPDARFVGYGGMLTEGFLAVLVILACTAGLGLGLKGGDGSVLTGQEAWLTRYSVWSSSLGPLVGAFVDGSSNFLKALGLPAGIAVAMMGVFVASFAGTTLDSACRLQRYVVQELAATVAPRATGFDFFAWLRGKHGATIMAVVCAALIAAAPPAGQEWSFANAGKGGLILWPLFGATNQLLGGLSFLVITFYLWRRGIAVWFVVLPMVFMLIVPMWAMIWQVFIGGADTPSWVSQGKWLLVGIAVATLLLEVWMIIEAIKLFPRAKGILEANAIEPARA
;
A
#
# COMPACT_ATOMS: atom_id res chain seq x y z
N MET A 1 4.22 -12.99 -27.07
CA MET A 1 3.32 -14.06 -26.57
C MET A 1 3.60 -14.46 -25.12
N GLU A 2 4.85 -14.60 -24.73
CA GLU A 2 5.25 -14.94 -23.34
C GLU A 2 4.67 -13.98 -22.29
N THR A 3 4.75 -12.67 -22.54
CA THR A 3 4.22 -11.63 -21.64
C THR A 3 2.72 -11.80 -21.37
N LEU A 4 1.94 -12.08 -22.43
CA LEU A 4 0.50 -12.34 -22.32
C LEU A 4 0.22 -13.61 -21.53
N LEU A 5 1.01 -14.67 -21.77
CA LEU A 5 0.87 -15.95 -21.07
C LEU A 5 1.14 -15.78 -19.56
N ILE A 6 2.16 -15.00 -19.18
CA ILE A 6 2.46 -14.68 -17.78
C ILE A 6 1.26 -13.97 -17.12
N ALA A 7 0.67 -12.95 -17.77
CA ALA A 7 -0.48 -12.24 -17.25
C ALA A 7 -1.69 -13.18 -17.06
N LEU A 8 -2.00 -14.01 -18.07
CA LEU A 8 -3.11 -14.94 -18.04
C LEU A 8 -2.94 -16.03 -16.98
N LEU A 9 -1.76 -16.65 -16.91
CA LEU A 9 -1.49 -17.71 -15.92
C LEU A 9 -1.53 -17.15 -14.49
N SER A 10 -1.01 -15.95 -14.26
CA SER A 10 -1.07 -15.28 -12.96
C SER A 10 -2.52 -14.96 -12.58
N GLY A 11 -3.31 -14.39 -13.51
CA GLY A 11 -4.72 -14.07 -13.27
C GLY A 11 -5.57 -15.31 -12.99
N VAL A 12 -5.40 -16.37 -13.79
CA VAL A 12 -6.07 -17.67 -13.56
C VAL A 12 -5.61 -18.27 -12.23
N GLY A 13 -4.32 -18.22 -11.92
CA GLY A 13 -3.78 -18.69 -10.65
C GLY A 13 -4.41 -18.01 -9.44
N PHE A 14 -4.61 -16.69 -9.49
CA PHE A 14 -5.29 -15.93 -8.44
C PHE A 14 -6.78 -16.32 -8.31
N ILE A 15 -7.49 -16.50 -9.43
CA ILE A 15 -8.89 -16.96 -9.42
C ILE A 15 -8.99 -18.35 -8.81
N VAL A 16 -8.13 -19.28 -9.21
CA VAL A 16 -8.07 -20.63 -8.65
C VAL A 16 -7.76 -20.58 -7.15
N ALA A 17 -6.79 -19.78 -6.72
CA ALA A 17 -6.45 -19.62 -5.32
C ALA A 17 -7.64 -19.08 -4.49
N TYR A 18 -8.39 -18.11 -5.02
CA TYR A 18 -9.59 -17.58 -4.36
C TYR A 18 -10.66 -18.67 -4.14
N HIS A 19 -10.90 -19.51 -5.14
CA HIS A 19 -11.95 -20.54 -5.10
C HIS A 19 -11.53 -21.82 -4.38
N THR A 20 -10.22 -22.08 -4.24
CA THR A 20 -9.67 -23.26 -3.55
C THR A 20 -9.16 -22.92 -2.17
N TYR A 21 -7.98 -22.32 -2.06
CA TYR A 21 -7.29 -22.03 -0.81
C TYR A 21 -8.04 -20.99 0.04
N GLY A 22 -8.54 -19.90 -0.57
CA GLY A 22 -9.37 -18.91 0.10
C GLY A 22 -10.69 -19.49 0.63
N ARG A 23 -11.31 -20.43 -0.12
CA ARG A 23 -12.51 -21.15 0.34
C ARG A 23 -12.20 -22.10 1.50
N TRP A 24 -11.06 -22.80 1.46
CA TRP A 24 -10.61 -23.65 2.56
C TRP A 24 -10.35 -22.84 3.83
N LEU A 25 -9.66 -21.70 3.74
CA LEU A 25 -9.43 -20.79 4.86
C LEU A 25 -10.76 -20.33 5.48
N GLY A 26 -11.68 -19.81 4.65
CA GLY A 26 -12.96 -19.30 5.13
C GLY A 26 -13.88 -20.37 5.72
N GLY A 27 -13.96 -21.54 5.07
CA GLY A 27 -14.88 -22.61 5.48
C GLY A 27 -14.36 -23.53 6.57
N LYS A 28 -13.08 -23.92 6.51
CA LYS A 28 -12.51 -24.92 7.46
C LYS A 28 -11.71 -24.30 8.58
N ILE A 29 -10.93 -23.27 8.33
CA ILE A 29 -10.07 -22.64 9.34
C ILE A 29 -10.85 -21.62 10.15
N PHE A 30 -11.38 -20.60 9.52
CA PHE A 30 -12.10 -19.53 10.21
C PHE A 30 -13.58 -19.86 10.43
N LYS A 31 -14.15 -20.81 9.69
CA LYS A 31 -15.57 -21.23 9.81
C LYS A 31 -16.49 -20.00 9.80
N LEU A 32 -16.41 -19.21 8.73
CA LEU A 32 -17.21 -17.99 8.59
C LEU A 32 -18.71 -18.31 8.63
N THR A 33 -19.48 -17.52 9.37
CA THR A 33 -20.92 -17.69 9.53
C THR A 33 -21.67 -16.37 9.34
N ALA A 34 -22.82 -16.44 8.65
CA ALA A 34 -23.71 -15.28 8.51
C ALA A 34 -24.45 -14.93 9.83
N GLY A 35 -24.47 -15.84 10.79
CA GLY A 35 -25.10 -15.60 12.11
C GLY A 35 -24.28 -14.71 13.05
N HIS A 36 -23.02 -14.40 12.71
CA HIS A 36 -22.20 -13.50 13.51
C HIS A 36 -22.58 -12.05 13.27
N VAL A 37 -23.00 -11.35 14.33
CA VAL A 37 -23.29 -9.90 14.25
C VAL A 37 -21.99 -9.14 14.18
N CYS A 38 -21.74 -8.50 13.02
CA CYS A 38 -20.51 -7.74 12.78
C CYS A 38 -20.42 -6.48 13.65
N PRO A 39 -19.21 -6.04 14.01
CA PRO A 39 -18.98 -4.81 14.78
C PRO A 39 -19.64 -3.57 14.17
N ALA A 40 -19.66 -3.47 12.85
CA ALA A 40 -20.33 -2.39 12.13
C ALA A 40 -21.79 -2.20 12.55
N GLN A 41 -22.51 -3.30 12.82
CA GLN A 41 -23.91 -3.27 13.25
C GLN A 41 -24.05 -3.16 14.78
N LYS A 42 -23.15 -3.86 15.51
CA LYS A 42 -23.21 -3.91 16.98
C LYS A 42 -22.83 -2.59 17.66
N LEU A 43 -21.87 -1.88 17.05
CA LEU A 43 -21.23 -0.67 17.60
C LEU A 43 -21.43 0.53 16.68
N GLU A 44 -22.49 0.54 15.87
CA GLU A 44 -22.77 1.61 14.93
C GLU A 44 -22.76 2.97 15.61
N ASP A 45 -21.90 3.88 15.15
CA ASP A 45 -21.72 5.24 15.69
C ASP A 45 -21.90 6.32 14.60
N GLY A 46 -22.11 5.92 13.35
CA GLY A 46 -22.22 6.82 12.20
C GLY A 46 -20.94 7.58 11.85
N VAL A 47 -19.80 7.25 12.45
CA VAL A 47 -18.51 7.93 12.25
C VAL A 47 -17.46 6.96 11.72
N ASP A 48 -17.11 5.95 12.51
CA ASP A 48 -16.12 4.92 12.18
C ASP A 48 -16.80 3.54 11.96
N TYR A 49 -17.83 3.22 12.74
CA TYR A 49 -18.62 1.99 12.61
C TYR A 49 -19.89 2.28 11.78
N VAL A 50 -19.81 1.98 10.49
CA VAL A 50 -20.88 2.25 9.52
C VAL A 50 -21.19 1.00 8.71
N PRO A 51 -22.34 0.33 8.93
CA PRO A 51 -22.71 -0.88 8.20
C PRO A 51 -22.80 -0.62 6.70
N THR A 52 -21.92 -1.22 5.92
CA THR A 52 -21.72 -0.92 4.50
C THR A 52 -21.78 -2.17 3.64
N SER A 53 -22.21 -2.05 2.37
CA SER A 53 -22.26 -3.17 1.44
C SER A 53 -20.86 -3.67 1.07
N LYS A 54 -20.72 -4.98 0.79
CA LYS A 54 -19.43 -5.61 0.49
C LYS A 54 -18.67 -4.97 -0.67
N GLY A 55 -19.37 -4.50 -1.71
CA GLY A 55 -18.74 -3.85 -2.87
C GLY A 55 -18.09 -2.51 -2.50
N VAL A 56 -18.74 -1.71 -1.65
CA VAL A 56 -18.18 -0.44 -1.16
C VAL A 56 -17.03 -0.70 -0.20
N VAL A 57 -17.16 -1.68 0.72
CA VAL A 57 -16.07 -2.05 1.63
C VAL A 57 -14.88 -2.61 0.86
N PHE A 58 -15.11 -3.42 -0.19
CA PHE A 58 -14.04 -3.88 -1.08
C PHE A 58 -13.34 -2.70 -1.76
N GLY A 59 -14.11 -1.75 -2.29
CA GLY A 59 -13.56 -0.55 -2.92
C GLY A 59 -12.69 0.26 -1.95
N HIS A 60 -13.17 0.52 -0.73
CA HIS A 60 -12.41 1.19 0.31
C HIS A 60 -11.16 0.40 0.71
N HIS A 61 -11.29 -0.89 0.98
CA HIS A 61 -10.19 -1.76 1.36
C HIS A 61 -9.11 -1.79 0.27
N PHE A 62 -9.54 -2.13 -0.98
CA PHE A 62 -8.66 -2.28 -2.12
C PHE A 62 -7.95 -0.96 -2.49
N ALA A 63 -8.67 0.17 -2.54
CA ALA A 63 -8.05 1.46 -2.81
C ALA A 63 -7.07 1.89 -1.71
N SER A 64 -7.32 1.50 -0.45
CA SER A 64 -6.43 1.82 0.68
C SER A 64 -5.16 0.98 0.70
N ILE A 65 -5.22 -0.31 0.32
CA ILE A 65 -4.07 -1.21 0.28
C ILE A 65 -3.24 -1.03 -0.99
N ALA A 66 -3.88 -0.85 -2.16
CA ALA A 66 -3.25 -0.70 -3.47
C ALA A 66 -2.62 0.70 -3.68
N GLY A 67 -1.88 1.23 -2.69
CA GLY A 67 -1.17 2.50 -2.78
C GLY A 67 0.00 2.47 -3.77
N THR A 68 1.04 3.26 -3.50
CA THR A 68 2.25 3.24 -4.34
C THR A 68 3.14 2.01 -4.12
N GLY A 69 2.93 1.28 -3.03
CA GLY A 69 3.76 0.12 -2.67
C GLY A 69 3.77 -0.99 -3.71
N PRO A 70 2.60 -1.50 -4.19
CA PRO A 70 2.54 -2.54 -5.23
C PRO A 70 2.99 -2.07 -6.61
N ILE A 71 3.23 -0.77 -6.78
CA ILE A 71 3.80 -0.18 -8.00
C ILE A 71 5.33 -0.07 -7.87
N VAL A 72 5.78 0.67 -6.87
CA VAL A 72 7.20 1.01 -6.70
C VAL A 72 8.03 -0.23 -6.34
N GLY A 73 7.52 -1.08 -5.44
CA GLY A 73 8.21 -2.30 -5.02
C GLY A 73 8.55 -3.23 -6.19
N PRO A 74 7.56 -3.70 -6.97
CA PRO A 74 7.81 -4.51 -8.15
C PRO A 74 8.65 -3.79 -9.21
N ALA A 75 8.44 -2.47 -9.45
CA ALA A 75 9.24 -1.70 -10.38
C ALA A 75 10.74 -1.69 -10.00
N ILE A 76 11.06 -1.59 -8.71
CA ILE A 76 12.45 -1.73 -8.22
C ILE A 76 12.92 -3.20 -8.32
N GLY A 77 12.07 -4.14 -7.94
CA GLY A 77 12.41 -5.56 -7.87
C GLY A 77 12.90 -6.17 -9.19
N ILE A 78 12.50 -5.57 -10.31
CA ILE A 78 12.94 -5.99 -11.67
C ILE A 78 14.46 -5.84 -11.86
N MET A 79 15.14 -5.03 -11.06
CA MET A 79 16.61 -4.96 -11.08
C MET A 79 17.25 -6.35 -10.89
N TRP A 80 16.65 -7.21 -10.06
CA TRP A 80 17.10 -8.61 -9.85
C TRP A 80 16.54 -9.60 -10.87
N GLY A 81 15.83 -9.12 -11.89
CA GLY A 81 15.18 -9.91 -12.92
C GLY A 81 13.69 -10.08 -12.71
N TRP A 82 12.97 -10.28 -13.84
CA TRP A 82 11.50 -10.35 -13.79
C TRP A 82 10.97 -11.63 -13.14
N LEU A 83 11.67 -12.77 -13.27
CA LEU A 83 11.20 -14.06 -12.75
C LEU A 83 11.17 -14.12 -11.22
N PRO A 84 12.24 -13.79 -10.46
CA PRO A 84 12.19 -13.79 -9.01
C PRO A 84 11.18 -12.78 -8.48
N ALA A 85 11.02 -11.60 -9.11
CA ALA A 85 10.01 -10.63 -8.76
C ALA A 85 8.58 -11.19 -8.96
N LEU A 86 8.32 -11.82 -10.10
CA LEU A 86 7.04 -12.45 -10.43
C LEU A 86 6.68 -13.58 -9.46
N LEU A 87 7.63 -14.49 -9.21
CA LEU A 87 7.40 -15.60 -8.28
C LEU A 87 7.07 -15.11 -6.87
N TRP A 88 7.82 -14.11 -6.39
CA TRP A 88 7.54 -13.54 -5.07
C TRP A 88 6.17 -12.85 -5.02
N VAL A 89 5.79 -12.08 -6.04
CA VAL A 89 4.46 -11.47 -6.11
C VAL A 89 3.36 -12.52 -6.13
N VAL A 90 3.43 -13.51 -7.01
CA VAL A 90 2.35 -14.50 -7.18
C VAL A 90 2.21 -15.41 -5.96
N LEU A 91 3.31 -16.02 -5.52
CA LEU A 91 3.28 -16.94 -4.39
C LEU A 91 3.07 -16.20 -3.06
N GLY A 92 3.72 -15.04 -2.90
CA GLY A 92 3.56 -14.17 -1.75
C GLY A 92 2.13 -13.70 -1.58
N SER A 93 1.47 -13.22 -2.65
CA SER A 93 0.07 -12.80 -2.59
C SER A 93 -0.86 -13.95 -2.19
N ILE A 94 -0.71 -15.14 -2.76
CA ILE A 94 -1.62 -16.28 -2.52
C ILE A 94 -1.44 -16.85 -1.11
N PHE A 95 -0.19 -17.15 -0.72
CA PHE A 95 0.08 -17.95 0.47
C PHE A 95 0.43 -17.13 1.71
N ILE A 96 0.79 -15.86 1.53
CA ILE A 96 1.20 -14.98 2.63
C ILE A 96 0.26 -13.77 2.71
N GLY A 97 0.25 -12.87 1.73
CA GLY A 97 -0.48 -11.61 1.79
C GLY A 97 -1.98 -11.78 1.97
N ALA A 98 -2.62 -12.61 1.14
CA ALA A 98 -4.07 -12.81 1.23
C ALA A 98 -4.49 -13.57 2.51
N VAL A 99 -3.63 -14.47 3.03
CA VAL A 99 -3.86 -15.12 4.33
C VAL A 99 -3.76 -14.12 5.46
N HIS A 100 -2.78 -13.23 5.39
CA HIS A 100 -2.54 -12.15 6.35
C HIS A 100 -3.73 -11.18 6.42
N ASP A 101 -4.15 -10.62 5.28
CA ASP A 101 -5.21 -9.61 5.22
C ASP A 101 -6.56 -10.18 5.65
N PHE A 102 -6.88 -11.37 5.15
CA PHE A 102 -8.09 -12.09 5.51
C PHE A 102 -8.09 -12.49 6.99
N GLY A 103 -6.96 -13.03 7.50
CA GLY A 103 -6.82 -13.41 8.89
C GLY A 103 -6.96 -12.22 9.84
N ALA A 104 -6.28 -11.10 9.54
CA ALA A 104 -6.38 -9.88 10.33
C ALA A 104 -7.81 -9.32 10.35
N LEU A 105 -8.50 -9.34 9.18
CA LEU A 105 -9.89 -8.90 9.07
C LEU A 105 -10.83 -9.75 9.92
N VAL A 106 -10.76 -11.09 9.83
CA VAL A 106 -11.61 -12.00 10.61
C VAL A 106 -11.33 -11.89 12.10
N VAL A 107 -10.05 -11.84 12.48
CA VAL A 107 -9.66 -11.67 13.89
C VAL A 107 -10.23 -10.36 14.45
N SER A 108 -10.15 -9.27 13.71
CA SER A 108 -10.71 -7.98 14.13
C SER A 108 -12.23 -8.00 14.19
N LEU A 109 -12.93 -8.55 13.18
CA LEU A 109 -14.40 -8.70 13.20
C LEU A 109 -14.88 -9.41 14.47
N ARG A 110 -14.20 -10.48 14.87
CA ARG A 110 -14.53 -11.26 16.07
C ARG A 110 -14.04 -10.64 17.37
N ASN A 111 -13.35 -9.51 17.28
CA ASN A 111 -12.84 -8.73 18.40
C ASN A 111 -13.39 -7.29 18.37
N ASN A 112 -14.69 -7.10 18.09
CA ASN A 112 -15.39 -5.82 18.09
C ASN A 112 -14.77 -4.76 17.16
N GLY A 113 -14.14 -5.15 16.04
CA GLY A 113 -13.49 -4.21 15.11
C GLY A 113 -12.26 -3.53 15.69
N GLN A 114 -11.62 -4.11 16.71
CA GLN A 114 -10.41 -3.57 17.32
C GLN A 114 -9.22 -3.74 16.38
N THR A 115 -8.26 -2.81 16.51
CA THR A 115 -7.00 -2.89 15.77
C THR A 115 -6.19 -4.13 16.16
N VAL A 116 -5.31 -4.58 15.25
CA VAL A 116 -4.41 -5.71 15.54
C VAL A 116 -3.55 -5.44 16.78
N GLY A 117 -3.16 -4.17 17.03
CA GLY A 117 -2.41 -3.78 18.22
C GLY A 117 -3.19 -4.01 19.53
N ASP A 118 -4.46 -3.64 19.55
CA ASP A 118 -5.35 -3.87 20.70
C ASP A 118 -5.61 -5.36 20.92
N VAL A 119 -5.86 -6.10 19.84
CA VAL A 119 -6.05 -7.55 19.88
C VAL A 119 -4.80 -8.26 20.39
N ALA A 120 -3.60 -7.81 19.99
CA ALA A 120 -2.33 -8.34 20.51
C ALA A 120 -2.25 -8.22 22.04
N GLY A 121 -2.72 -7.11 22.60
CA GLY A 121 -2.75 -6.90 24.05
C GLY A 121 -3.60 -7.93 24.81
N ARG A 122 -4.69 -8.39 24.21
CA ARG A 122 -5.58 -9.40 24.80
C ARG A 122 -5.09 -10.82 24.57
N LEU A 123 -4.60 -11.11 23.37
CA LEU A 123 -4.12 -12.45 23.01
C LEU A 123 -2.77 -12.79 23.65
N LEU A 124 -1.90 -11.81 23.85
CA LEU A 124 -0.59 -11.98 24.44
C LEU A 124 -0.54 -11.35 25.85
N ASN A 125 -0.12 -10.09 25.95
CA ASN A 125 -0.11 -9.34 27.21
C ASN A 125 -0.02 -7.82 26.97
N ARG A 126 -0.15 -7.02 28.05
CA ARG A 126 -0.10 -5.54 27.98
C ARG A 126 1.25 -5.00 27.48
N ARG A 127 2.36 -5.71 27.74
CA ARG A 127 3.70 -5.28 27.28
C ARG A 127 3.78 -5.40 25.75
N VAL A 128 3.35 -6.55 25.22
CA VAL A 128 3.28 -6.78 23.77
C VAL A 128 2.40 -5.74 23.08
N ARG A 129 1.26 -5.36 23.69
CA ARG A 129 0.42 -4.27 23.16
C ARG A 129 1.20 -2.98 23.01
N LEU A 130 1.94 -2.57 24.05
CA LEU A 130 2.72 -1.34 24.02
C LEU A 130 3.82 -1.40 22.95
N LEU A 131 4.57 -2.50 22.89
CA LEU A 131 5.63 -2.70 21.90
C LEU A 131 5.07 -2.67 20.47
N PHE A 132 3.95 -3.36 20.24
CA PHE A 132 3.27 -3.40 18.96
C PHE A 132 2.82 -1.99 18.54
N LEU A 133 2.15 -1.25 19.42
CA LEU A 133 1.69 0.11 19.14
C LEU A 133 2.85 1.08 18.86
N LEU A 134 4.01 0.92 19.51
CA LEU A 134 5.20 1.72 19.22
C LEU A 134 5.77 1.42 17.82
N ILE A 135 5.82 0.16 17.42
CA ILE A 135 6.23 -0.23 16.05
C ILE A 135 5.23 0.33 15.03
N LEU A 136 3.93 0.19 15.30
CA LEU A 136 2.88 0.78 14.45
C LEU A 136 3.03 2.29 14.29
N PHE A 137 3.27 3.00 15.41
CA PHE A 137 3.47 4.44 15.40
C PHE A 137 4.64 4.84 14.49
N MET A 138 5.79 4.17 14.63
CA MET A 138 6.96 4.46 13.80
C MET A 138 6.69 4.15 12.32
N ALA A 139 6.13 2.98 12.03
CA ALA A 139 5.87 2.56 10.65
C ALA A 139 4.87 3.47 9.94
N LEU A 140 3.75 3.82 10.58
CA LEU A 140 2.75 4.72 10.00
C LEU A 140 3.26 6.15 9.84
N THR A 141 4.13 6.63 10.75
CA THR A 141 4.78 7.94 10.59
C THR A 141 5.66 7.96 9.33
N ILE A 142 6.41 6.88 9.08
CA ILE A 142 7.22 6.72 7.86
C ILE A 142 6.32 6.64 6.61
N VAL A 143 5.22 5.89 6.68
CA VAL A 143 4.23 5.78 5.58
C VAL A 143 3.69 7.16 5.19
N LEU A 144 3.23 7.94 6.17
CA LEU A 144 2.68 9.28 5.93
C LEU A 144 3.71 10.21 5.27
N ALA A 145 4.96 10.18 5.75
CA ALA A 145 6.04 10.99 5.20
C ALA A 145 6.34 10.60 3.75
N ILE A 146 6.54 9.31 3.48
CA ILE A 146 6.93 8.80 2.16
C ILE A 146 5.82 9.00 1.13
N PHE A 147 4.57 8.69 1.46
CA PHE A 147 3.48 8.80 0.48
C PHE A 147 3.22 10.26 0.09
N GLY A 148 3.34 11.21 1.03
CA GLY A 148 3.31 12.63 0.71
C GLY A 148 4.40 13.03 -0.29
N LEU A 149 5.62 12.53 -0.11
CA LEU A 149 6.75 12.79 -0.99
C LEU A 149 6.60 12.15 -2.37
N VAL A 150 6.06 10.93 -2.45
CA VAL A 150 5.80 10.23 -3.71
C VAL A 150 4.75 10.98 -4.53
N ILE A 151 3.64 11.41 -3.91
CA ILE A 151 2.61 12.20 -4.60
C ILE A 151 3.21 13.50 -5.14
N ALA A 152 4.01 14.20 -4.33
CA ALA A 152 4.70 15.41 -4.74
C ALA A 152 5.64 15.17 -5.95
N ALA A 153 6.36 14.04 -5.97
CA ALA A 153 7.22 13.66 -7.10
C ALA A 153 6.41 13.37 -8.35
N VAL A 154 5.29 12.63 -8.25
CA VAL A 154 4.39 12.34 -9.38
C VAL A 154 3.79 13.61 -9.96
N PHE A 155 3.31 14.53 -9.12
CA PHE A 155 2.72 15.80 -9.57
C PHE A 155 3.73 16.68 -10.30
N ARG A 156 4.99 16.67 -9.89
CA ARG A 156 6.05 17.42 -10.57
C ARG A 156 6.48 16.78 -11.89
N GLN A 157 6.45 15.46 -11.97
CA GLN A 157 6.85 14.73 -13.18
C GLN A 157 5.71 14.64 -14.21
N TYR A 158 4.45 14.58 -13.73
CA TYR A 158 3.24 14.42 -14.56
C TYR A 158 2.21 15.50 -14.21
N PRO A 159 2.41 16.77 -14.61
CA PRO A 159 1.54 17.88 -14.23
C PRO A 159 0.06 17.64 -14.54
N ALA A 160 -0.26 17.03 -15.67
CA ALA A 160 -1.63 16.73 -16.10
C ALA A 160 -2.40 15.81 -15.13
N ALA A 161 -1.72 15.19 -14.16
CA ALA A 161 -2.35 14.38 -13.11
C ALA A 161 -2.90 15.21 -11.94
N ILE A 162 -2.50 16.47 -11.77
CA ILE A 162 -2.79 17.26 -10.57
C ILE A 162 -4.28 17.57 -10.46
N VAL A 163 -4.85 18.26 -11.45
CA VAL A 163 -6.25 18.69 -11.43
C VAL A 163 -7.21 17.50 -11.27
N PRO A 164 -7.09 16.39 -12.03
CA PRO A 164 -7.94 15.22 -11.85
C PRO A 164 -7.92 14.65 -10.43
N CYS A 165 -6.74 14.62 -9.78
CA CYS A 165 -6.62 14.14 -8.40
C CYS A 165 -7.25 15.10 -7.38
N VAL A 166 -7.09 16.42 -7.58
CA VAL A 166 -7.60 17.43 -6.64
C VAL A 166 -9.11 17.57 -6.75
N ILE A 167 -9.68 17.58 -7.97
CA ILE A 167 -11.13 17.74 -8.20
C ILE A 167 -11.95 16.56 -7.64
N GLN A 168 -11.35 15.40 -7.54
CA GLN A 168 -11.97 14.22 -6.95
C GLN A 168 -12.42 14.46 -5.50
N ILE A 169 -11.67 15.27 -4.74
CA ILE A 169 -11.95 15.53 -3.32
C ILE A 169 -13.29 16.24 -3.12
N PRO A 170 -13.56 17.42 -3.71
CA PRO A 170 -14.86 18.06 -3.58
C PRO A 170 -16.00 17.23 -4.17
N ILE A 171 -15.78 16.50 -5.26
CA ILE A 171 -16.79 15.61 -5.83
C ILE A 171 -17.16 14.52 -4.82
N ALA A 172 -16.19 13.90 -4.17
CA ALA A 172 -16.45 12.87 -3.16
C ALA A 172 -17.23 13.42 -1.96
N VAL A 173 -16.90 14.63 -1.49
CA VAL A 173 -17.63 15.29 -0.39
C VAL A 173 -19.10 15.57 -0.79
N ILE A 174 -19.32 16.08 -2.00
CA ILE A 174 -20.69 16.33 -2.51
C ILE A 174 -21.50 15.03 -2.57
N ILE A 175 -20.89 13.96 -3.10
CA ILE A 175 -21.52 12.64 -3.18
C ILE A 175 -21.82 12.11 -1.78
N GLY A 176 -20.87 12.18 -0.85
CA GLY A 176 -21.04 11.74 0.53
C GLY A 176 -22.18 12.46 1.24
N ALA A 177 -22.20 13.80 1.15
CA ALA A 177 -23.27 14.62 1.74
C ALA A 177 -24.65 14.36 1.12
N TRP A 178 -24.70 14.14 -0.20
CA TRP A 178 -25.95 13.84 -0.91
C TRP A 178 -26.49 12.44 -0.56
N LEU A 179 -25.62 11.42 -0.51
CA LEU A 179 -25.99 10.05 -0.16
C LEU A 179 -26.48 9.93 1.29
N HIS A 180 -25.79 10.61 2.22
CA HIS A 180 -26.17 10.60 3.63
C HIS A 180 -27.58 11.14 3.84
N ARG A 181 -28.01 12.13 3.03
CA ARG A 181 -29.35 12.73 3.11
C ARG A 181 -30.44 11.90 2.42
N ARG A 182 -30.10 11.15 1.37
CA ARG A 182 -31.11 10.50 0.49
C ARG A 182 -31.05 8.96 0.47
N GLY A 183 -30.07 8.33 1.12
CA GLY A 183 -29.94 6.87 1.16
C GLY A 183 -29.78 6.19 -0.21
N ALA A 184 -29.28 6.91 -1.22
CA ALA A 184 -29.19 6.44 -2.60
C ALA A 184 -28.02 5.48 -2.81
N ASN A 185 -27.99 4.77 -3.96
CA ASN A 185 -26.90 3.89 -4.35
C ASN A 185 -25.64 4.70 -4.74
N LEU A 186 -24.48 4.34 -4.20
CA LEU A 186 -23.20 5.00 -4.45
C LEU A 186 -22.70 4.82 -5.89
N LEU A 187 -23.09 3.74 -6.58
CA LEU A 187 -22.53 3.36 -7.89
C LEU A 187 -22.73 4.44 -8.97
N VAL A 188 -23.96 4.92 -9.16
CA VAL A 188 -24.27 5.86 -10.26
C VAL A 188 -23.54 7.20 -10.08
N PRO A 189 -23.59 7.87 -8.92
CA PRO A 189 -22.79 9.09 -8.70
C PRO A 189 -21.29 8.88 -8.88
N SER A 190 -20.77 7.71 -8.50
CA SER A 190 -19.34 7.40 -8.63
C SER A 190 -18.93 7.17 -10.09
N ILE A 191 -19.81 6.58 -10.92
CA ILE A 191 -19.57 6.49 -12.37
C ILE A 191 -19.54 7.89 -13.00
N ILE A 192 -20.48 8.77 -12.61
CA ILE A 192 -20.47 10.17 -13.10
C ILE A 192 -19.19 10.88 -12.69
N ALA A 193 -18.76 10.71 -11.44
CA ALA A 193 -17.49 11.26 -10.94
C ALA A 193 -16.29 10.74 -11.74
N LEU A 194 -16.25 9.43 -12.02
CA LEU A 194 -15.21 8.82 -12.84
C LEU A 194 -15.16 9.39 -14.26
N VAL A 195 -16.33 9.59 -14.88
CA VAL A 195 -16.41 10.24 -16.20
C VAL A 195 -15.88 11.67 -16.14
N VAL A 196 -16.26 12.46 -15.14
CA VAL A 196 -15.73 13.82 -14.93
C VAL A 196 -14.22 13.80 -14.77
N MET A 197 -13.67 12.86 -13.98
CA MET A 197 -12.23 12.69 -13.83
C MET A 197 -11.53 12.39 -15.17
N TYR A 198 -12.06 11.47 -15.97
CA TYR A 198 -11.50 11.18 -17.31
C TYR A 198 -11.59 12.39 -18.24
N LEU A 199 -12.66 13.17 -18.20
CA LEU A 199 -12.75 14.41 -18.96
C LEU A 199 -11.67 15.43 -18.54
N THR A 200 -11.38 15.56 -17.25
CA THR A 200 -10.28 16.44 -16.80
C THR A 200 -8.89 15.90 -17.18
N VAL A 201 -8.74 14.58 -17.36
CA VAL A 201 -7.50 14.00 -17.92
C VAL A 201 -7.37 14.34 -19.41
N ILE A 202 -8.45 14.15 -20.18
CA ILE A 202 -8.46 14.38 -21.64
C ILE A 202 -8.16 15.85 -21.97
N HIS A 203 -8.70 16.79 -21.19
CA HIS A 203 -8.51 18.22 -21.36
C HIS A 203 -7.40 18.82 -20.47
N GLY A 204 -6.63 17.98 -19.78
CA GLY A 204 -5.59 18.42 -18.82
C GLY A 204 -4.44 19.20 -19.44
N ASP A 205 -4.21 19.01 -20.74
CA ASP A 205 -3.20 19.73 -21.52
C ASP A 205 -3.78 20.95 -22.28
N ASP A 206 -5.07 21.28 -22.08
CA ASP A 206 -5.75 22.36 -22.77
C ASP A 206 -5.91 23.62 -21.90
N GLY A 207 -5.63 24.79 -22.49
CA GLY A 207 -5.99 26.12 -22.01
C GLY A 207 -5.76 26.35 -20.51
N PHE A 208 -6.82 26.68 -19.77
CA PHE A 208 -6.75 27.01 -18.35
C PHE A 208 -6.26 25.84 -17.48
N LEU A 209 -6.69 24.61 -17.79
CA LEU A 209 -6.28 23.42 -17.01
C LEU A 209 -4.79 23.15 -17.16
N HIS A 210 -4.24 23.30 -18.35
CA HIS A 210 -2.81 23.18 -18.60
C HIS A 210 -2.01 24.22 -17.79
N ALA A 211 -2.41 25.48 -17.85
CA ALA A 211 -1.75 26.55 -17.09
C ALA A 211 -1.79 26.31 -15.59
N LEU A 212 -2.94 25.83 -15.08
CA LEU A 212 -3.10 25.50 -13.66
C LEU A 212 -2.21 24.32 -13.25
N ASN A 213 -2.20 23.24 -14.04
CA ASN A 213 -1.35 22.07 -13.81
C ASN A 213 0.13 22.44 -13.75
N LEU A 214 0.63 23.25 -14.71
CA LEU A 214 2.03 23.69 -14.74
C LEU A 214 2.38 24.59 -13.55
N THR A 215 1.49 25.52 -13.18
CA THR A 215 1.69 26.40 -12.02
C THR A 215 1.83 25.58 -10.74
N MET A 216 0.93 24.61 -10.52
CA MET A 216 0.95 23.75 -9.35
C MET A 216 2.13 22.78 -9.35
N ALA A 217 2.55 22.26 -10.51
CA ALA A 217 3.73 21.40 -10.64
C ALA A 217 5.03 22.14 -10.28
N GLY A 218 5.06 23.47 -10.46
CA GLY A 218 6.18 24.33 -10.07
C GLY A 218 6.35 24.49 -8.55
N TRP A 219 5.35 24.11 -7.74
CA TRP A 219 5.46 24.20 -6.29
C TRP A 219 6.54 23.26 -5.74
N SER A 220 7.14 23.63 -4.60
CA SER A 220 8.16 22.81 -3.96
C SER A 220 7.58 21.48 -3.46
N SER A 221 8.41 20.44 -3.38
CA SER A 221 7.99 19.15 -2.78
C SER A 221 7.48 19.35 -1.36
N TRP A 222 8.10 20.26 -0.60
CA TRP A 222 7.67 20.58 0.76
C TRP A 222 6.27 21.20 0.80
N THR A 223 5.98 22.15 -0.10
CA THR A 223 4.63 22.75 -0.22
C THR A 223 3.57 21.67 -0.44
N TRP A 224 3.83 20.74 -1.36
CA TRP A 224 2.92 19.62 -1.63
C TRP A 224 2.74 18.73 -0.40
N VAL A 225 3.83 18.38 0.29
CA VAL A 225 3.75 17.53 1.49
C VAL A 225 2.89 18.20 2.58
N VAL A 226 3.07 19.49 2.84
CA VAL A 226 2.29 20.23 3.83
C VAL A 226 0.80 20.25 3.44
N LEU A 227 0.48 20.56 2.19
CA LEU A 227 -0.91 20.56 1.71
C LEU A 227 -1.56 19.18 1.82
N LEU A 228 -0.85 18.13 1.44
CA LEU A 228 -1.33 16.75 1.51
C LEU A 228 -1.53 16.29 2.96
N LEU A 229 -0.66 16.67 3.88
CA LEU A 229 -0.82 16.36 5.31
C LEU A 229 -1.97 17.13 5.94
N LEU A 230 -2.19 18.40 5.56
CA LEU A 230 -3.36 19.18 5.98
C LEU A 230 -4.66 18.56 5.44
N TYR A 231 -4.67 18.14 4.18
CA TYR A 231 -5.76 17.36 3.61
C TYR A 231 -6.02 16.08 4.41
N SER A 232 -4.96 15.32 4.71
CA SER A 232 -5.07 14.06 5.46
C SER A 232 -5.57 14.27 6.89
N TYR A 233 -5.21 15.41 7.53
CA TYR A 233 -5.79 15.79 8.81
C TYR A 233 -7.31 15.96 8.71
N VAL A 234 -7.80 16.70 7.71
CA VAL A 234 -9.24 16.90 7.51
C VAL A 234 -9.93 15.56 7.23
N ALA A 235 -9.40 14.76 6.33
CA ALA A 235 -9.93 13.43 5.98
C ALA A 235 -9.97 12.48 7.19
N SER A 236 -8.96 12.53 8.06
CA SER A 236 -8.88 11.69 9.26
C SER A 236 -9.94 12.02 10.30
N VAL A 237 -10.31 13.30 10.49
CA VAL A 237 -11.27 13.72 11.53
C VAL A 237 -12.72 13.67 11.07
N LEU A 238 -12.99 13.67 9.76
CA LEU A 238 -14.32 13.55 9.19
C LEU A 238 -14.89 12.14 9.35
N PRO A 239 -16.24 11.96 9.40
CA PRO A 239 -16.87 10.65 9.30
C PRO A 239 -16.48 9.93 8.00
N VAL A 240 -16.34 8.58 8.03
CA VAL A 240 -15.90 7.81 6.85
C VAL A 240 -16.82 7.97 5.63
N TRP A 241 -18.13 8.09 5.87
CA TRP A 241 -19.14 8.24 4.81
C TRP A 241 -19.04 9.58 4.07
N SER A 242 -18.49 10.62 4.69
CA SER A 242 -18.49 11.98 4.13
C SER A 242 -17.48 12.19 3.00
N LEU A 243 -16.31 11.58 3.11
CA LEU A 243 -15.21 11.73 2.15
C LEU A 243 -14.57 10.39 1.75
N LEU A 244 -14.15 9.58 2.74
CA LEU A 244 -13.34 8.39 2.45
C LEU A 244 -14.09 7.36 1.62
N GLN A 245 -15.28 6.93 2.05
CA GLN A 245 -16.06 5.91 1.33
C GLN A 245 -16.37 6.30 -0.13
N PRO A 246 -16.93 7.50 -0.42
CA PRO A 246 -17.19 7.90 -1.80
C PRO A 246 -15.92 8.01 -2.64
N ARG A 247 -14.85 8.62 -2.09
CA ARG A 247 -13.59 8.78 -2.81
C ARG A 247 -12.91 7.44 -3.09
N ASP A 248 -12.83 6.58 -2.10
CA ASP A 248 -12.19 5.27 -2.24
C ASP A 248 -12.95 4.38 -3.20
N TYR A 249 -14.30 4.50 -3.23
CA TYR A 249 -15.11 3.77 -4.19
C TYR A 249 -14.91 4.29 -5.63
N ILE A 250 -14.81 5.60 -5.84
CA ILE A 250 -14.46 6.19 -7.13
C ILE A 250 -13.06 5.71 -7.56
N ASN A 251 -12.08 5.73 -6.65
CA ASN A 251 -10.73 5.25 -6.93
C ASN A 251 -10.70 3.75 -7.26
N ALA A 252 -11.49 2.93 -6.56
CA ALA A 252 -11.59 1.51 -6.87
C ALA A 252 -12.17 1.28 -8.28
N LEU A 253 -13.20 2.03 -8.68
CA LEU A 253 -13.73 1.98 -10.04
C LEU A 253 -12.70 2.43 -11.08
N GLN A 254 -11.93 3.50 -10.79
CA GLN A 254 -10.84 3.96 -11.63
C GLN A 254 -9.76 2.88 -11.76
N LEU A 255 -9.35 2.26 -10.65
CA LEU A 255 -8.35 1.19 -10.67
C LEU A 255 -8.81 0.01 -11.52
N ILE A 256 -10.02 -0.50 -11.28
CA ILE A 256 -10.56 -1.64 -12.02
C ILE A 256 -10.67 -1.31 -13.51
N SER A 257 -11.11 -0.10 -13.87
CA SER A 257 -11.21 0.31 -15.28
C SER A 257 -9.83 0.41 -15.94
N ILE A 258 -8.84 0.98 -15.27
CA ILE A 258 -7.47 1.08 -15.80
C ILE A 258 -6.80 -0.30 -15.86
N LEU A 259 -6.97 -1.16 -14.85
CA LEU A 259 -6.49 -2.56 -14.92
C LEU A 259 -7.09 -3.29 -16.13
N GLY A 260 -8.40 -3.11 -16.38
CA GLY A 260 -9.05 -3.65 -17.57
C GLY A 260 -8.42 -3.13 -18.86
N LEU A 261 -8.21 -1.82 -18.96
CA LEU A 261 -7.56 -1.19 -20.12
C LEU A 261 -6.11 -1.67 -20.31
N LEU A 262 -5.34 -1.84 -19.23
CA LEU A 262 -3.99 -2.37 -19.30
C LEU A 262 -3.96 -3.81 -19.81
N VAL A 263 -4.89 -4.66 -19.36
CA VAL A 263 -5.01 -6.04 -19.84
C VAL A 263 -5.38 -6.05 -21.33
N VAL A 264 -6.37 -5.25 -21.75
CA VAL A 264 -6.77 -5.16 -23.17
C VAL A 264 -5.62 -4.60 -24.01
N GLY A 265 -4.91 -3.57 -23.52
CA GLY A 265 -3.73 -3.00 -24.18
C GLY A 265 -2.58 -4.00 -24.31
N LEU A 266 -2.35 -4.80 -23.26
CA LEU A 266 -1.39 -5.91 -23.29
C LEU A 266 -1.76 -6.96 -24.35
N VAL A 267 -3.04 -7.33 -24.45
CA VAL A 267 -3.53 -8.25 -25.47
C VAL A 267 -3.32 -7.69 -26.87
N VAL A 268 -3.71 -6.43 -27.11
CA VAL A 268 -3.49 -5.78 -28.41
C VAL A 268 -2.01 -5.68 -28.74
N ALA A 269 -1.17 -5.28 -27.79
CA ALA A 269 0.28 -5.22 -27.99
C ALA A 269 0.90 -6.60 -28.28
N ALA A 270 0.33 -7.69 -27.74
CA ALA A 270 0.82 -9.04 -27.98
C ALA A 270 0.57 -9.53 -29.43
N PHE A 271 -0.54 -9.08 -30.05
CA PHE A 271 -0.91 -9.50 -31.41
C PHE A 271 -0.54 -8.46 -32.48
N ALA A 272 -0.67 -7.16 -32.18
CA ALA A 272 -0.48 -6.08 -33.14
C ALA A 272 0.82 -5.28 -32.91
N GLY A 273 1.56 -5.55 -31.85
CA GLY A 273 2.70 -4.72 -31.42
C GLY A 273 2.30 -3.44 -30.70
N GLY A 274 3.30 -2.62 -30.35
CA GLY A 274 3.12 -1.31 -29.75
C GLY A 274 2.48 -0.27 -30.67
N ALA A 275 2.42 0.98 -30.24
CA ALA A 275 2.01 2.07 -31.10
C ALA A 275 2.98 2.24 -32.29
N PRO A 276 2.52 2.70 -33.46
CA PRO A 276 3.38 2.92 -34.62
C PRO A 276 4.47 3.95 -34.29
N LEU A 277 5.71 3.66 -34.68
CA LEU A 277 6.83 4.58 -34.67
C LEU A 277 6.79 5.54 -35.85
N ALA A 278 7.69 6.52 -35.90
CA ALA A 278 7.75 7.51 -36.99
C ALA A 278 7.96 6.88 -38.37
N ASP A 279 8.59 5.70 -38.43
CA ASP A 279 8.81 4.92 -39.66
C ASP A 279 7.62 4.00 -40.03
N GLY A 280 6.55 4.02 -39.24
CA GLY A 280 5.36 3.18 -39.39
C GLY A 280 5.50 1.77 -38.83
N THR A 281 6.67 1.37 -38.35
CA THR A 281 6.86 0.05 -37.69
C THR A 281 6.20 0.00 -36.32
N ARG A 282 5.79 -1.21 -35.88
CA ARG A 282 5.25 -1.44 -34.55
C ARG A 282 6.19 -2.31 -33.75
N PRO A 283 6.75 -1.85 -32.62
CA PRO A 283 7.63 -2.64 -31.78
C PRO A 283 6.90 -3.90 -31.28
N ALA A 284 7.55 -5.06 -31.39
CA ALA A 284 6.99 -6.32 -30.88
C ALA A 284 6.99 -6.34 -29.34
N LEU A 285 5.94 -6.90 -28.75
CA LEU A 285 5.87 -7.10 -27.29
C LEU A 285 6.81 -8.24 -26.87
N ALA A 286 7.93 -7.90 -26.27
CA ALA A 286 8.92 -8.81 -25.76
C ALA A 286 9.42 -8.37 -24.39
N LEU A 287 9.83 -9.33 -23.54
CA LEU A 287 10.46 -9.04 -22.25
C LEU A 287 11.86 -8.44 -22.49
N ALA A 288 12.03 -7.17 -22.19
CA ALA A 288 13.29 -6.45 -22.37
C ALA A 288 14.25 -6.58 -21.17
N ALA A 289 13.71 -6.97 -20.01
CA ALA A 289 14.48 -7.21 -18.79
C ALA A 289 15.08 -8.63 -18.76
N PRO A 290 16.23 -8.84 -18.09
CA PRO A 290 16.79 -10.18 -17.88
C PRO A 290 15.83 -11.04 -17.02
N MET A 291 15.84 -12.36 -17.30
CA MET A 291 15.04 -13.31 -16.52
C MET A 291 15.46 -13.32 -15.05
N VAL A 292 16.77 -13.40 -14.77
CA VAL A 292 17.38 -13.31 -13.45
C VAL A 292 18.65 -12.48 -13.56
N ASN A 293 18.86 -11.58 -12.60
CA ASN A 293 20.09 -10.80 -12.44
C ASN A 293 20.54 -10.89 -10.98
N TRP A 294 21.55 -11.69 -10.71
CA TRP A 294 22.03 -11.93 -9.35
C TRP A 294 22.81 -10.76 -8.76
N ASN A 295 23.46 -9.96 -9.60
CA ASN A 295 24.33 -8.87 -9.19
C ASN A 295 24.09 -7.62 -10.05
N PRO A 296 22.95 -6.94 -9.92
CA PRO A 296 22.73 -5.68 -10.63
C PRO A 296 23.70 -4.59 -10.12
N ALA A 297 24.19 -3.77 -11.02
CA ALA A 297 25.19 -2.73 -10.71
C ALA A 297 24.70 -1.78 -9.61
N GLY A 298 25.45 -1.66 -8.53
CA GLY A 298 25.15 -0.80 -7.39
C GLY A 298 24.00 -1.26 -6.50
N ALA A 299 23.34 -2.39 -6.79
CA ALA A 299 22.24 -2.91 -5.99
C ALA A 299 22.72 -3.79 -4.82
N PRO A 300 21.96 -3.88 -3.74
CA PRO A 300 22.23 -4.84 -2.68
C PRO A 300 21.91 -6.28 -3.15
N LEU A 301 22.25 -7.27 -2.31
CA LEU A 301 22.02 -8.69 -2.59
C LEU A 301 20.56 -9.00 -2.88
N VAL A 302 20.28 -9.98 -3.77
CA VAL A 302 18.91 -10.44 -4.03
C VAL A 302 18.21 -10.83 -2.73
N PHE A 303 18.83 -11.65 -1.90
CA PHE A 303 18.33 -11.99 -0.57
C PHE A 303 19.07 -11.16 0.49
N PRO A 304 18.38 -10.45 1.37
CA PRO A 304 16.90 -10.38 1.57
C PRO A 304 16.20 -9.25 0.78
N PHE A 305 16.93 -8.47 -0.03
CA PHE A 305 16.46 -7.17 -0.51
C PHE A 305 15.32 -7.23 -1.53
N LEU A 306 15.27 -8.23 -2.41
CA LEU A 306 14.12 -8.44 -3.28
C LEU A 306 12.82 -8.54 -2.47
N PHE A 307 12.86 -9.31 -1.38
CA PHE A 307 11.68 -9.60 -0.56
C PHE A 307 11.16 -8.36 0.17
N ILE A 308 12.04 -7.56 0.78
CA ILE A 308 11.64 -6.34 1.48
C ILE A 308 11.30 -5.20 0.50
N THR A 309 11.87 -5.20 -0.70
CA THR A 309 11.58 -4.20 -1.74
C THR A 309 10.19 -4.39 -2.31
N ILE A 310 9.82 -5.64 -2.62
CA ILE A 310 8.46 -6.01 -3.04
C ILE A 310 7.66 -6.39 -1.78
N ALA A 311 7.55 -5.48 -0.84
CA ALA A 311 6.70 -5.70 0.33
C ALA A 311 5.23 -5.65 -0.09
N CYS A 312 4.72 -4.49 -0.51
CA CYS A 312 3.38 -4.40 -1.07
C CYS A 312 3.32 -5.13 -2.43
N GLY A 313 2.18 -5.70 -2.75
CA GLY A 313 1.99 -6.52 -3.94
C GLY A 313 2.29 -8.02 -3.72
N ALA A 314 3.05 -8.38 -2.68
CA ALA A 314 3.24 -9.77 -2.23
C ALA A 314 2.70 -9.96 -0.81
N ILE A 315 3.09 -9.10 0.12
CA ILE A 315 2.63 -9.04 1.52
C ILE A 315 2.94 -7.67 2.09
N SER A 316 1.97 -7.02 2.72
CA SER A 316 2.17 -5.72 3.37
C SER A 316 1.59 -5.72 4.78
N GLY A 317 2.40 -5.37 5.74
CA GLY A 317 1.95 -5.21 7.13
C GLY A 317 0.96 -4.07 7.31
N PHE A 318 1.03 -3.04 6.45
CA PHE A 318 0.04 -1.95 6.43
C PHE A 318 -1.39 -2.47 6.19
N HIS A 319 -1.55 -3.54 5.43
CA HIS A 319 -2.86 -4.12 5.12
C HIS A 319 -3.60 -4.63 6.35
N CYS A 320 -2.90 -5.17 7.35
CA CYS A 320 -3.56 -5.60 8.59
C CYS A 320 -4.19 -4.42 9.33
N LEU A 321 -3.61 -3.23 9.20
CA LEU A 321 -4.14 -2.01 9.80
C LEU A 321 -5.40 -1.55 9.08
N VAL A 322 -5.42 -1.59 7.75
CA VAL A 322 -6.62 -1.32 6.94
C VAL A 322 -7.70 -2.36 7.25
N SER A 323 -7.34 -3.65 7.26
CA SER A 323 -8.25 -4.76 7.59
C SER A 323 -8.90 -4.58 8.95
N SER A 324 -8.09 -4.33 10.00
CA SER A 324 -8.56 -4.27 11.38
C SER A 324 -9.02 -2.88 11.82
N GLY A 325 -8.46 -1.82 11.25
CA GLY A 325 -8.72 -0.43 11.65
C GLY A 325 -9.93 0.21 10.96
N THR A 326 -10.23 -0.18 9.72
CA THR A 326 -11.31 0.44 8.93
C THR A 326 -12.28 -0.59 8.36
N SER A 327 -11.81 -1.60 7.62
CA SER A 327 -12.69 -2.54 6.91
C SER A 327 -13.55 -3.39 7.84
N SER A 328 -13.02 -3.84 8.98
CA SER A 328 -13.75 -4.59 10.00
C SER A 328 -14.88 -3.78 10.65
N LYS A 329 -14.76 -2.45 10.66
CA LYS A 329 -15.78 -1.54 11.20
C LYS A 329 -16.90 -1.21 10.22
N GLN A 330 -16.78 -1.69 8.97
CA GLN A 330 -17.74 -1.38 7.91
C GLN A 330 -18.46 -2.61 7.37
N LEU A 331 -17.91 -3.82 7.50
CA LEU A 331 -18.53 -5.05 7.00
C LEU A 331 -19.83 -5.40 7.74
N LYS A 332 -20.91 -5.67 6.96
CA LYS A 332 -22.21 -6.13 7.47
C LYS A 332 -22.28 -7.63 7.73
N SER A 333 -21.45 -8.43 7.04
CA SER A 333 -21.54 -9.87 7.05
C SER A 333 -20.16 -10.49 7.11
N GLU A 334 -19.95 -11.42 8.05
CA GLU A 334 -18.65 -12.08 8.24
C GLU A 334 -18.20 -12.89 7.01
N PRO A 335 -19.04 -13.61 6.27
CA PRO A 335 -18.68 -14.27 5.01
C PRO A 335 -18.07 -13.36 3.94
N ASP A 336 -18.44 -12.08 3.93
CA ASP A 336 -17.89 -11.09 2.98
C ASP A 336 -16.41 -10.76 3.24
N ALA A 337 -15.88 -11.10 4.43
CA ALA A 337 -14.47 -10.92 4.76
C ALA A 337 -13.53 -11.65 3.80
N ARG A 338 -13.94 -12.81 3.23
CA ARG A 338 -13.15 -13.50 2.22
C ARG A 338 -13.03 -12.69 0.93
N PHE A 339 -14.13 -12.08 0.49
CA PHE A 339 -14.12 -11.27 -0.73
C PHE A 339 -13.29 -10.00 -0.53
N VAL A 340 -13.41 -9.33 0.62
CA VAL A 340 -12.71 -8.09 0.92
C VAL A 340 -11.23 -8.35 1.22
N GLY A 341 -10.89 -9.19 2.19
CA GLY A 341 -9.50 -9.38 2.62
C GLY A 341 -8.72 -10.26 1.64
N TYR A 342 -9.17 -11.52 1.43
CA TYR A 342 -8.45 -12.45 0.55
C TYR A 342 -8.52 -11.99 -0.92
N GLY A 343 -9.71 -11.63 -1.41
CA GLY A 343 -9.92 -11.16 -2.78
C GLY A 343 -9.23 -9.84 -3.07
N GLY A 344 -9.26 -8.89 -2.13
CA GLY A 344 -8.58 -7.59 -2.26
C GLY A 344 -7.08 -7.74 -2.49
N MET A 345 -6.41 -8.56 -1.67
CA MET A 345 -4.98 -8.81 -1.80
C MET A 345 -4.61 -9.53 -3.11
N LEU A 346 -5.42 -10.48 -3.58
CA LEU A 346 -5.17 -11.12 -4.88
C LEU A 346 -5.31 -10.14 -6.04
N THR A 347 -6.25 -9.19 -5.94
CA THR A 347 -6.42 -8.14 -6.96
C THR A 347 -5.22 -7.19 -6.96
N GLU A 348 -4.66 -6.87 -5.78
CA GLU A 348 -3.42 -6.10 -5.66
C GLU A 348 -2.22 -6.88 -6.21
N GLY A 349 -2.12 -8.17 -5.93
CA GLY A 349 -1.09 -9.04 -6.52
C GLY A 349 -1.15 -9.04 -8.05
N PHE A 350 -2.36 -9.03 -8.63
CA PHE A 350 -2.51 -8.92 -10.09
C PHE A 350 -2.07 -7.55 -10.62
N LEU A 351 -2.35 -6.45 -9.91
CA LEU A 351 -1.77 -5.14 -10.21
C LEU A 351 -0.24 -5.21 -10.23
N ALA A 352 0.37 -5.80 -9.20
CA ALA A 352 1.83 -5.93 -9.11
C ALA A 352 2.42 -6.77 -10.28
N VAL A 353 1.72 -7.80 -10.74
CA VAL A 353 2.10 -8.55 -11.96
C VAL A 353 2.06 -7.63 -13.19
N LEU A 354 1.00 -6.83 -13.37
CA LEU A 354 0.93 -5.87 -14.48
C LEU A 354 2.02 -4.80 -14.40
N VAL A 355 2.42 -4.39 -13.19
CA VAL A 355 3.58 -3.48 -13.00
C VAL A 355 4.86 -4.14 -13.50
N ILE A 356 5.12 -5.40 -13.14
CA ILE A 356 6.28 -6.14 -13.63
C ILE A 356 6.27 -6.17 -15.17
N LEU A 357 5.14 -6.51 -15.78
CA LEU A 357 5.03 -6.59 -17.24
C LEU A 357 5.15 -5.23 -17.93
N ALA A 358 4.62 -4.17 -17.33
CA ALA A 358 4.76 -2.80 -17.84
C ALA A 358 6.24 -2.34 -17.82
N CYS A 359 6.93 -2.56 -16.70
CA CYS A 359 8.33 -2.16 -16.54
C CYS A 359 9.31 -3.06 -17.32
N THR A 360 8.91 -4.26 -17.73
CA THR A 360 9.78 -5.19 -18.47
C THR A 360 9.48 -5.20 -19.96
N ALA A 361 8.23 -5.46 -20.35
CA ALA A 361 7.83 -5.55 -21.75
C ALA A 361 7.22 -4.22 -22.26
N GLY A 362 6.45 -3.54 -21.43
CA GLY A 362 5.81 -2.27 -21.80
C GLY A 362 6.82 -1.17 -22.13
N LEU A 363 7.90 -1.03 -21.37
CA LEU A 363 8.99 -0.11 -21.67
C LEU A 363 9.64 -0.39 -23.03
N GLY A 364 9.80 -1.66 -23.37
CA GLY A 364 10.38 -2.10 -24.65
C GLY A 364 9.57 -1.72 -25.88
N LEU A 365 8.30 -1.33 -25.71
CA LEU A 365 7.45 -0.86 -26.82
C LEU A 365 7.74 0.57 -27.27
N GLY A 366 8.51 1.35 -26.47
CA GLY A 366 8.98 2.67 -26.87
C GLY A 366 9.17 3.62 -25.69
N LEU A 367 10.37 4.13 -25.54
CA LEU A 367 10.70 5.17 -24.56
C LEU A 367 11.35 6.35 -25.27
N LYS A 368 10.89 7.57 -24.98
CA LYS A 368 11.47 8.77 -25.56
C LYS A 368 12.86 9.01 -24.99
N GLY A 369 13.87 8.99 -25.85
CA GLY A 369 15.25 9.33 -25.52
C GLY A 369 15.46 10.81 -25.27
N GLY A 370 16.60 11.19 -24.69
CA GLY A 370 16.97 12.58 -24.42
C GLY A 370 17.22 13.41 -25.69
N ASP A 371 17.54 12.77 -26.80
CA ASP A 371 17.74 13.34 -28.13
C ASP A 371 16.44 13.43 -28.95
N GLY A 372 15.31 13.01 -28.40
CA GLY A 372 14.02 12.97 -29.07
C GLY A 372 13.75 11.68 -29.87
N SER A 373 14.73 10.76 -29.98
CA SER A 373 14.55 9.43 -30.57
C SER A 373 13.59 8.57 -29.73
N VAL A 374 13.07 7.51 -30.33
CA VAL A 374 12.28 6.49 -29.58
C VAL A 374 13.13 5.23 -29.50
N LEU A 375 13.57 4.94 -28.27
CA LEU A 375 14.29 3.71 -27.93
C LEU A 375 13.31 2.55 -27.77
N THR A 376 13.68 1.33 -28.17
CA THR A 376 12.85 0.13 -28.07
C THR A 376 13.62 -1.06 -27.50
N GLY A 377 12.90 -2.10 -27.08
CA GLY A 377 13.50 -3.34 -26.58
C GLY A 377 14.42 -3.12 -25.37
N GLN A 378 15.54 -3.82 -25.36
CA GLN A 378 16.50 -3.80 -24.25
C GLN A 378 17.15 -2.43 -24.04
N GLU A 379 17.35 -1.66 -25.10
CA GLU A 379 17.92 -0.31 -25.01
C GLU A 379 17.00 0.63 -24.21
N ALA A 380 15.69 0.63 -24.50
CA ALA A 380 14.71 1.36 -23.72
C ALA A 380 14.70 0.94 -22.24
N TRP A 381 14.84 -0.34 -21.96
CA TRP A 381 14.88 -0.86 -20.60
C TRP A 381 16.14 -0.40 -19.85
N LEU A 382 17.30 -0.47 -20.47
CA LEU A 382 18.58 -0.07 -19.86
C LEU A 382 18.64 1.41 -19.50
N THR A 383 17.91 2.30 -20.17
CA THR A 383 17.86 3.72 -19.76
C THR A 383 17.31 3.94 -18.37
N ARG A 384 16.49 3.00 -17.85
CA ARG A 384 15.88 3.07 -16.52
C ARG A 384 16.55 2.12 -15.52
N TYR A 385 17.16 1.04 -15.97
CA TYR A 385 17.60 -0.10 -15.15
C TYR A 385 19.10 -0.45 -15.28
N SER A 386 19.91 0.43 -15.86
CA SER A 386 21.36 0.17 -16.00
C SER A 386 22.12 0.19 -14.67
N VAL A 387 21.68 1.05 -13.73
CA VAL A 387 22.32 1.21 -12.41
C VAL A 387 21.23 1.34 -11.33
N TRP A 388 21.50 0.76 -10.16
CA TRP A 388 20.63 0.93 -9.01
C TRP A 388 20.44 2.41 -8.68
N SER A 389 19.20 2.87 -8.68
CA SER A 389 18.85 4.24 -8.34
C SER A 389 18.06 4.27 -7.03
N SER A 390 18.54 5.07 -6.08
CA SER A 390 17.79 5.36 -4.85
C SER A 390 16.67 6.39 -5.04
N SER A 391 16.54 6.98 -6.24
CA SER A 391 15.49 7.95 -6.54
C SER A 391 14.22 7.26 -7.01
N LEU A 392 13.08 7.57 -6.38
CA LEU A 392 11.77 6.98 -6.73
C LEU A 392 11.20 7.48 -8.07
N GLY A 393 11.54 8.70 -8.47
CA GLY A 393 11.01 9.32 -9.69
C GLY A 393 11.21 8.47 -10.95
N PRO A 394 12.46 8.06 -11.29
CA PRO A 394 12.72 7.24 -12.46
C PRO A 394 12.01 5.89 -12.46
N LEU A 395 11.80 5.28 -11.27
CA LEU A 395 11.19 3.96 -11.14
C LEU A 395 9.66 4.02 -11.24
N VAL A 396 9.04 5.05 -10.67
CA VAL A 396 7.63 5.36 -10.93
C VAL A 396 7.44 5.71 -12.40
N GLY A 397 8.38 6.47 -12.99
CA GLY A 397 8.41 6.78 -14.41
C GLY A 397 8.45 5.53 -15.29
N ALA A 398 9.24 4.52 -14.93
CA ALA A 398 9.29 3.25 -15.67
C ALA A 398 7.92 2.56 -15.75
N PHE A 399 7.16 2.57 -14.66
CA PHE A 399 5.79 2.03 -14.66
C PHE A 399 4.84 2.90 -15.49
N VAL A 400 4.88 4.23 -15.32
CA VAL A 400 3.99 5.14 -16.07
C VAL A 400 4.27 5.03 -17.57
N ASP A 401 5.52 5.06 -17.98
CA ASP A 401 5.92 4.97 -19.39
C ASP A 401 5.55 3.60 -19.99
N GLY A 402 5.91 2.51 -19.29
CA GLY A 402 5.64 1.15 -19.77
C GLY A 402 4.15 0.82 -19.85
N SER A 403 3.37 1.21 -18.85
CA SER A 403 1.91 1.00 -18.86
C SER A 403 1.19 1.93 -19.86
N SER A 404 1.66 3.18 -20.03
CA SER A 404 1.12 4.07 -21.07
C SER A 404 1.33 3.50 -22.48
N ASN A 405 2.38 2.70 -22.72
CA ASN A 405 2.59 2.05 -24.00
C ASN A 405 1.54 0.98 -24.31
N PHE A 406 1.01 0.28 -23.29
CA PHE A 406 -0.16 -0.59 -23.49
C PHE A 406 -1.41 0.21 -23.88
N LEU A 407 -1.62 1.38 -23.27
CA LEU A 407 -2.74 2.26 -23.64
C LEU A 407 -2.56 2.86 -25.05
N LYS A 408 -1.33 3.23 -25.42
CA LYS A 408 -1.01 3.70 -26.77
C LYS A 408 -1.23 2.62 -27.83
N ALA A 409 -1.00 1.34 -27.50
CA ALA A 409 -1.28 0.23 -28.42
C ALA A 409 -2.79 0.13 -28.75
N LEU A 410 -3.66 0.61 -27.85
CA LEU A 410 -5.11 0.74 -28.07
C LEU A 410 -5.47 1.96 -28.96
N GLY A 411 -4.50 2.80 -29.33
CA GLY A 411 -4.72 4.01 -30.11
C GLY A 411 -4.95 5.28 -29.27
N LEU A 412 -4.77 5.24 -27.95
CA LEU A 412 -4.87 6.44 -27.12
C LEU A 412 -3.69 7.41 -27.42
N PRO A 413 -3.94 8.73 -27.51
CA PRO A 413 -2.89 9.73 -27.61
C PRO A 413 -1.89 9.64 -26.46
N ALA A 414 -0.61 9.87 -26.75
CA ALA A 414 0.47 9.71 -25.78
C ALA A 414 0.29 10.55 -24.50
N GLY A 415 -0.12 11.83 -24.65
CA GLY A 415 -0.39 12.73 -23.51
C GLY A 415 -1.47 12.17 -22.58
N ILE A 416 -2.59 11.73 -23.15
CA ILE A 416 -3.71 11.15 -22.39
C ILE A 416 -3.28 9.85 -21.69
N ALA A 417 -2.57 8.96 -22.40
CA ALA A 417 -2.12 7.69 -21.82
C ALA A 417 -1.20 7.90 -20.61
N VAL A 418 -0.24 8.83 -20.73
CA VAL A 418 0.67 9.20 -19.64
C VAL A 418 -0.07 9.88 -18.48
N ALA A 419 -0.98 10.83 -18.79
CA ALA A 419 -1.78 11.52 -17.78
C ALA A 419 -2.67 10.53 -17.01
N MET A 420 -3.34 9.60 -17.69
CA MET A 420 -4.14 8.53 -17.04
C MET A 420 -3.31 7.72 -16.04
N MET A 421 -2.09 7.34 -16.42
CA MET A 421 -1.21 6.56 -15.53
C MET A 421 -0.64 7.42 -14.40
N GLY A 422 -0.36 8.70 -14.62
CA GLY A 422 0.01 9.64 -13.57
C GLY A 422 -1.10 9.83 -12.54
N VAL A 423 -2.33 10.04 -12.98
CA VAL A 423 -3.53 10.13 -12.12
C VAL A 423 -3.73 8.84 -11.33
N PHE A 424 -3.57 7.69 -11.99
CA PHE A 424 -3.65 6.38 -11.36
C PHE A 424 -2.71 6.30 -10.14
N VAL A 425 -1.42 6.57 -10.32
CA VAL A 425 -0.43 6.50 -9.23
C VAL A 425 -0.73 7.51 -8.12
N ALA A 426 -1.03 8.76 -8.49
CA ALA A 426 -1.26 9.83 -7.51
C ALA A 426 -2.54 9.64 -6.70
N SER A 427 -3.64 9.20 -7.33
CA SER A 427 -4.92 8.95 -6.65
C SER A 427 -4.81 7.84 -5.61
N PHE A 428 -4.10 6.74 -5.95
CA PHE A 428 -3.91 5.63 -5.01
C PHE A 428 -2.98 6.01 -3.86
N ALA A 429 -1.90 6.73 -4.16
CA ALA A 429 -1.04 7.28 -3.11
C ALA A 429 -1.83 8.18 -2.14
N GLY A 430 -2.72 9.03 -2.65
CA GLY A 430 -3.58 9.91 -1.88
C GLY A 430 -4.56 9.15 -0.98
N THR A 431 -5.17 8.08 -1.49
CA THR A 431 -6.08 7.21 -0.73
C THR A 431 -5.37 6.49 0.42
N THR A 432 -4.18 5.98 0.16
CA THR A 432 -3.38 5.35 1.21
C THR A 432 -2.91 6.37 2.24
N LEU A 433 -2.56 7.59 1.83
CA LEU A 433 -2.07 8.65 2.71
C LEU A 433 -3.11 9.04 3.77
N ASP A 434 -4.35 9.30 3.38
CA ASP A 434 -5.37 9.72 4.37
C ASP A 434 -5.90 8.55 5.20
N SER A 435 -6.00 7.34 4.62
CA SER A 435 -6.27 6.13 5.39
C SER A 435 -5.19 5.87 6.44
N ALA A 436 -3.91 6.03 6.08
CA ALA A 436 -2.79 5.93 7.01
C ALA A 436 -2.85 6.98 8.13
N CYS A 437 -3.25 8.22 7.81
CA CYS A 437 -3.44 9.28 8.81
C CYS A 437 -4.52 8.92 9.84
N ARG A 438 -5.65 8.36 9.39
CA ARG A 438 -6.71 7.87 10.26
C ARG A 438 -6.25 6.71 11.14
N LEU A 439 -5.53 5.75 10.57
CA LEU A 439 -4.96 4.63 11.31
C LEU A 439 -3.93 5.08 12.34
N GLN A 440 -3.06 6.04 11.98
CA GLN A 440 -2.11 6.64 12.91
C GLN A 440 -2.81 7.34 14.06
N ARG A 441 -3.92 8.04 13.81
CA ARG A 441 -4.77 8.60 14.85
C ARG A 441 -5.20 7.55 15.87
N TYR A 442 -5.69 6.38 15.40
CA TYR A 442 -6.08 5.29 16.31
C TYR A 442 -4.90 4.79 17.14
N VAL A 443 -3.74 4.59 16.50
CA VAL A 443 -2.52 4.13 17.19
C VAL A 443 -2.09 5.12 18.26
N VAL A 444 -2.11 6.43 17.99
CA VAL A 444 -1.78 7.48 18.97
C VAL A 444 -2.78 7.47 20.13
N GLN A 445 -4.08 7.35 19.85
CA GLN A 445 -5.12 7.26 20.87
C GLN A 445 -4.96 6.02 21.77
N GLU A 446 -4.67 4.86 21.17
CA GLU A 446 -4.44 3.59 21.86
C GLU A 446 -3.15 3.63 22.71
N LEU A 447 -2.06 4.23 22.19
CA LEU A 447 -0.82 4.47 22.94
C LEU A 447 -1.07 5.35 24.15
N ALA A 448 -1.72 6.50 23.97
CA ALA A 448 -2.04 7.43 25.05
C ALA A 448 -2.90 6.75 26.13
N ALA A 449 -3.91 5.96 25.73
CA ALA A 449 -4.74 5.20 26.65
C ALA A 449 -3.98 4.07 27.38
N THR A 450 -2.96 3.49 26.74
CA THR A 450 -2.14 2.42 27.33
C THR A 450 -1.14 2.98 28.34
N VAL A 451 -0.49 4.10 28.02
CA VAL A 451 0.54 4.74 28.86
C VAL A 451 -0.10 5.43 30.06
N ALA A 452 -1.11 6.26 29.81
CA ALA A 452 -1.77 7.07 30.85
C ALA A 452 -3.30 6.84 30.87
N PRO A 453 -3.77 5.67 31.38
CA PRO A 453 -5.20 5.32 31.32
C PRO A 453 -6.11 6.23 32.16
N ARG A 454 -5.56 6.93 33.15
CA ARG A 454 -6.29 7.84 34.06
C ARG A 454 -6.12 9.32 33.75
N ALA A 455 -5.43 9.68 32.64
CA ALA A 455 -5.25 11.09 32.26
C ALA A 455 -6.60 11.75 31.97
N THR A 456 -6.86 12.94 32.57
CA THR A 456 -8.10 13.72 32.46
C THR A 456 -7.78 15.22 32.40
N GLY A 457 -8.72 16.02 31.92
CA GLY A 457 -8.58 17.48 31.89
C GLY A 457 -7.56 17.98 30.86
N PHE A 458 -6.70 18.89 31.25
CA PHE A 458 -5.65 19.49 30.40
C PHE A 458 -4.34 18.67 30.30
N ASP A 459 -4.37 17.39 30.68
CA ASP A 459 -3.21 16.49 30.54
C ASP A 459 -2.93 16.24 29.04
N PHE A 460 -1.63 16.24 28.69
CA PHE A 460 -1.14 15.97 27.33
C PHE A 460 -1.67 14.62 26.79
N PHE A 461 -1.67 13.58 27.62
CA PHE A 461 -2.20 12.27 27.22
C PHE A 461 -3.72 12.27 27.04
N ALA A 462 -4.46 13.08 27.82
CA ALA A 462 -5.90 13.25 27.61
C ALA A 462 -6.16 13.95 26.27
N TRP A 463 -5.37 14.95 25.89
CA TRP A 463 -5.43 15.60 24.59
C TRP A 463 -5.13 14.63 23.45
N LEU A 464 -4.11 13.75 23.58
CA LEU A 464 -3.78 12.72 22.59
C LEU A 464 -4.86 11.62 22.47
N ARG A 465 -5.73 11.41 23.46
CA ARG A 465 -6.89 10.52 23.32
C ARG A 465 -8.01 11.15 22.48
N GLY A 466 -8.03 12.45 22.36
CA GLY A 466 -8.95 13.17 21.48
C GLY A 466 -8.57 12.98 20.00
N LYS A 467 -9.61 12.97 19.12
CA LYS A 467 -9.37 12.78 17.67
C LYS A 467 -8.49 13.86 17.06
N HIS A 468 -8.62 15.11 17.50
CA HIS A 468 -7.82 16.22 16.99
C HIS A 468 -6.38 16.16 17.47
N GLY A 469 -6.14 15.94 18.76
CA GLY A 469 -4.80 15.85 19.33
C GLY A 469 -3.97 14.71 18.72
N ALA A 470 -4.58 13.53 18.61
CA ALA A 470 -3.94 12.39 17.98
C ALA A 470 -3.61 12.63 16.51
N THR A 471 -4.51 13.25 15.74
CA THR A 471 -4.28 13.53 14.31
C THR A 471 -3.21 14.61 14.12
N ILE A 472 -3.20 15.66 14.95
CA ILE A 472 -2.13 16.69 14.90
C ILE A 472 -0.78 16.05 15.18
N MET A 473 -0.67 15.20 16.21
CA MET A 473 0.58 14.47 16.50
C MET A 473 1.04 13.63 15.31
N ALA A 474 0.11 12.88 14.67
CA ALA A 474 0.41 12.08 13.50
C ALA A 474 0.97 12.92 12.34
N VAL A 475 0.29 14.01 12.00
CA VAL A 475 0.66 14.90 10.88
C VAL A 475 1.99 15.63 11.16
N VAL A 476 2.18 16.12 12.39
CA VAL A 476 3.43 16.83 12.78
C VAL A 476 4.62 15.88 12.73
N CYS A 477 4.52 14.67 13.30
CA CYS A 477 5.61 13.70 13.25
C CYS A 477 5.95 13.31 11.80
N ALA A 478 4.96 13.10 10.95
CA ALA A 478 5.17 12.81 9.55
C ALA A 478 5.84 14.00 8.81
N ALA A 479 5.39 15.23 9.06
CA ALA A 479 6.00 16.43 8.49
C ALA A 479 7.47 16.59 8.89
N LEU A 480 7.81 16.37 10.16
CA LEU A 480 9.19 16.44 10.64
C LEU A 480 10.12 15.45 9.92
N ILE A 481 9.65 14.22 9.71
CA ILE A 481 10.43 13.21 8.97
C ILE A 481 10.50 13.56 7.48
N ALA A 482 9.40 13.98 6.87
CA ALA A 482 9.35 14.37 5.47
C ALA A 482 10.21 15.61 5.17
N ALA A 483 10.42 16.49 6.15
CA ALA A 483 11.24 17.71 6.01
C ALA A 483 12.74 17.44 5.89
N ALA A 484 13.20 16.19 6.02
CA ALA A 484 14.61 15.86 5.97
C ALA A 484 15.26 16.35 4.64
N PRO A 485 16.41 17.04 4.71
CA PRO A 485 17.17 17.44 3.54
C PRO A 485 17.91 16.23 2.94
N PRO A 486 18.42 16.32 1.70
CA PRO A 486 19.34 15.34 1.14
C PRO A 486 20.58 15.14 2.04
N ALA A 487 21.17 13.96 2.01
CA ALA A 487 22.35 13.66 2.80
C ALA A 487 23.49 14.67 2.51
N GLY A 488 24.09 15.21 3.57
CA GLY A 488 25.20 16.18 3.48
C GLY A 488 24.78 17.61 3.13
N GLN A 489 23.48 17.91 3.02
CA GLN A 489 23.00 19.27 2.80
C GLN A 489 22.36 19.85 4.06
N GLU A 490 22.53 21.16 4.25
CA GLU A 490 21.85 21.87 5.33
C GLU A 490 20.34 21.96 5.09
N TRP A 491 19.59 22.01 6.19
CA TRP A 491 18.15 22.18 6.10
C TRP A 491 17.80 23.59 5.57
N SER A 492 16.98 23.63 4.56
CA SER A 492 16.38 24.85 4.01
C SER A 492 15.02 24.53 3.39
N PHE A 493 14.16 25.52 3.21
CA PHE A 493 12.88 25.32 2.51
C PHE A 493 13.05 24.78 1.08
N ALA A 494 14.15 25.09 0.42
CA ALA A 494 14.48 24.58 -0.90
C ALA A 494 14.91 23.11 -0.90
N ASN A 495 15.51 22.64 0.20
CA ASN A 495 16.01 21.27 0.37
C ASN A 495 15.04 20.37 1.13
N ALA A 496 14.10 20.97 1.89
CA ALA A 496 13.08 20.22 2.62
C ALA A 496 12.25 19.34 1.67
N GLY A 497 12.03 18.10 2.08
CA GLY A 497 11.28 17.11 1.28
C GLY A 497 12.07 16.42 0.17
N LYS A 498 13.33 16.77 -0.05
CA LYS A 498 14.17 16.11 -1.06
C LYS A 498 14.94 14.90 -0.51
N GLY A 499 15.15 14.83 0.81
CA GLY A 499 15.88 13.74 1.48
C GLY A 499 14.99 12.59 1.96
N GLY A 500 13.69 12.77 2.02
CA GLY A 500 12.77 11.79 2.64
C GLY A 500 12.68 10.45 1.92
N LEU A 501 13.03 10.38 0.65
CA LEU A 501 13.07 9.14 -0.14
C LEU A 501 14.16 8.16 0.33
N ILE A 502 15.12 8.63 1.10
CA ILE A 502 16.12 7.78 1.78
C ILE A 502 15.48 6.80 2.78
N LEU A 503 14.24 7.08 3.19
CA LEU A 503 13.46 6.22 4.10
C LEU A 503 12.84 5.00 3.42
N TRP A 504 12.86 4.89 2.07
CA TRP A 504 12.19 3.81 1.34
C TRP A 504 12.65 2.39 1.76
N PRO A 505 13.96 2.09 1.91
CA PRO A 505 14.40 0.78 2.38
C PRO A 505 13.92 0.46 3.79
N LEU A 506 13.90 1.47 4.68
CA LEU A 506 13.39 1.32 6.04
C LEU A 506 11.88 1.07 6.04
N PHE A 507 11.13 1.75 5.15
CA PHE A 507 9.71 1.50 4.95
C PHE A 507 9.44 0.05 4.54
N GLY A 508 10.18 -0.49 3.56
CA GLY A 508 10.01 -1.87 3.11
C GLY A 508 10.24 -2.88 4.23
N ALA A 509 11.32 -2.73 4.99
CA ALA A 509 11.64 -3.61 6.11
C ALA A 509 10.61 -3.52 7.25
N THR A 510 10.25 -2.30 7.69
CA THR A 510 9.25 -2.12 8.77
C THR A 510 7.87 -2.57 8.36
N ASN A 511 7.48 -2.38 7.10
CA ASN A 511 6.20 -2.83 6.58
C ASN A 511 6.09 -4.36 6.57
N GLN A 512 7.13 -5.06 6.15
CA GLN A 512 7.15 -6.53 6.22
C GLN A 512 7.19 -7.05 7.66
N LEU A 513 7.95 -6.40 8.54
CA LEU A 513 7.95 -6.72 9.95
C LEU A 513 6.54 -6.66 10.55
N LEU A 514 5.77 -5.62 10.24
CA LEU A 514 4.36 -5.53 10.65
C LEU A 514 3.54 -6.71 10.16
N GLY A 515 3.81 -7.22 8.96
CA GLY A 515 3.19 -8.44 8.44
C GLY A 515 3.50 -9.64 9.32
N GLY A 516 4.76 -9.83 9.72
CA GLY A 516 5.19 -10.87 10.65
C GLY A 516 4.50 -10.77 12.02
N LEU A 517 4.38 -9.55 12.55
CA LEU A 517 3.72 -9.29 13.83
C LEU A 517 2.20 -9.52 13.77
N SER A 518 1.57 -9.18 12.66
CA SER A 518 0.16 -9.49 12.45
C SER A 518 -0.07 -11.00 12.35
N PHE A 519 0.80 -11.73 11.65
CA PHE A 519 0.78 -13.19 11.65
C PHE A 519 0.96 -13.77 13.05
N LEU A 520 1.78 -13.15 13.90
CA LEU A 520 1.92 -13.55 15.30
C LEU A 520 0.56 -13.48 16.02
N VAL A 521 -0.19 -12.38 15.85
CA VAL A 521 -1.53 -12.21 16.44
C VAL A 521 -2.51 -13.25 15.89
N ILE A 522 -2.53 -13.47 14.57
CA ILE A 522 -3.39 -14.49 13.93
C ILE A 522 -3.02 -15.90 14.45
N THR A 523 -1.73 -16.20 14.59
CA THR A 523 -1.23 -17.48 15.12
C THR A 523 -1.71 -17.71 16.54
N PHE A 524 -1.57 -16.73 17.43
CA PHE A 524 -2.07 -16.84 18.81
C PHE A 524 -3.59 -16.99 18.87
N TYR A 525 -4.32 -16.26 18.02
CA TYR A 525 -5.77 -16.38 17.94
C TYR A 525 -6.22 -17.81 17.58
N LEU A 526 -5.60 -18.42 16.56
CA LEU A 526 -5.91 -19.79 16.14
C LEU A 526 -5.41 -20.83 17.15
N TRP A 527 -4.21 -20.64 17.72
CA TRP A 527 -3.59 -21.55 18.68
C TRP A 527 -4.38 -21.67 19.96
N ARG A 528 -4.89 -20.55 20.48
CA ARG A 528 -5.77 -20.50 21.64
C ARG A 528 -7.08 -21.27 21.42
N ARG A 529 -7.53 -21.38 20.18
CA ARG A 529 -8.75 -22.11 19.76
C ARG A 529 -8.48 -23.54 19.35
N GLY A 530 -7.24 -24.04 19.53
CA GLY A 530 -6.86 -25.40 19.15
C GLY A 530 -6.86 -25.69 17.66
N ILE A 531 -6.84 -24.63 16.83
CA ILE A 531 -6.82 -24.74 15.37
C ILE A 531 -5.36 -24.90 14.89
N ALA A 532 -5.16 -25.70 13.84
CA ALA A 532 -3.83 -25.88 13.23
C ALA A 532 -3.25 -24.54 12.73
N VAL A 533 -1.98 -24.28 13.03
CA VAL A 533 -1.32 -22.98 12.77
C VAL A 533 -0.13 -23.07 11.82
N TRP A 534 0.24 -24.23 11.30
CA TRP A 534 1.42 -24.42 10.47
C TRP A 534 1.46 -23.48 9.25
N PHE A 535 0.30 -23.24 8.62
CA PHE A 535 0.17 -22.42 7.41
C PHE A 535 0.30 -20.90 7.68
N VAL A 536 0.22 -20.47 8.94
CA VAL A 536 0.46 -19.07 9.36
C VAL A 536 1.81 -18.92 10.09
N VAL A 537 2.31 -19.98 10.75
CA VAL A 537 3.61 -19.95 11.45
C VAL A 537 4.77 -19.88 10.46
N LEU A 538 4.71 -20.61 9.36
CA LEU A 538 5.77 -20.58 8.35
C LEU A 538 5.94 -19.19 7.73
N PRO A 539 4.88 -18.55 7.21
CA PRO A 539 4.95 -17.14 6.79
C PRO A 539 5.38 -16.19 7.91
N MET A 540 4.89 -16.38 9.12
CA MET A 540 5.24 -15.55 10.29
C MET A 540 6.76 -15.53 10.52
N VAL A 541 7.38 -16.72 10.59
CA VAL A 541 8.82 -16.85 10.83
C VAL A 541 9.61 -16.20 9.70
N PHE A 542 9.22 -16.43 8.44
CA PHE A 542 9.83 -15.81 7.28
C PHE A 542 9.75 -14.28 7.36
N MET A 543 8.56 -13.74 7.68
CA MET A 543 8.29 -12.30 7.74
C MET A 543 8.90 -11.60 8.97
N LEU A 544 9.31 -12.32 9.99
CA LEU A 544 10.10 -11.78 11.10
C LEU A 544 11.60 -11.81 10.79
N ILE A 545 12.12 -12.93 10.26
CA ILE A 545 13.57 -13.11 10.05
C ILE A 545 14.08 -12.26 8.89
N VAL A 546 13.39 -12.23 7.75
CA VAL A 546 13.87 -11.57 6.53
C VAL A 546 14.03 -10.05 6.69
N PRO A 547 13.02 -9.31 7.21
CA PRO A 547 13.17 -7.87 7.47
C PRO A 547 14.23 -7.57 8.53
N MET A 548 14.29 -8.36 9.60
CA MET A 548 15.30 -8.22 10.65
C MET A 548 16.71 -8.36 10.07
N TRP A 549 16.95 -9.39 9.27
CA TRP A 549 18.23 -9.58 8.58
C TRP A 549 18.56 -8.41 7.63
N ALA A 550 17.58 -7.96 6.86
CA ALA A 550 17.77 -6.83 5.96
C ALA A 550 18.14 -5.54 6.72
N MET A 551 17.47 -5.25 7.85
CA MET A 551 17.80 -4.09 8.68
C MET A 551 19.20 -4.20 9.30
N ILE A 552 19.58 -5.36 9.84
CA ILE A 552 20.92 -5.61 10.37
C ILE A 552 21.97 -5.36 9.29
N TRP A 553 21.75 -5.89 8.10
CA TRP A 553 22.66 -5.73 6.98
C TRP A 553 22.81 -4.26 6.57
N GLN A 554 21.70 -3.53 6.41
CA GLN A 554 21.73 -2.11 6.04
C GLN A 554 22.40 -1.23 7.11
N VAL A 555 22.14 -1.53 8.38
CA VAL A 555 22.68 -0.71 9.48
C VAL A 555 24.16 -0.96 9.69
N PHE A 556 24.60 -2.21 9.75
CA PHE A 556 25.92 -2.57 10.25
C PHE A 556 26.88 -3.17 9.23
N ILE A 557 26.36 -3.95 8.25
CA ILE A 557 27.20 -4.73 7.35
C ILE A 557 27.49 -3.96 6.06
N GLY A 558 26.45 -3.72 5.26
CA GLY A 558 26.59 -3.12 3.94
C GLY A 558 27.31 -4.01 2.93
N GLY A 559 27.58 -3.50 1.74
CA GLY A 559 28.36 -4.10 0.67
C GLY A 559 29.33 -3.09 0.06
N ALA A 560 30.14 -3.52 -0.89
CA ALA A 560 31.12 -2.66 -1.56
C ALA A 560 30.45 -1.43 -2.21
N ASP A 561 29.35 -1.67 -2.95
CA ASP A 561 28.61 -0.63 -3.67
C ASP A 561 27.47 -0.01 -2.85
N THR A 562 27.13 -0.62 -1.72
CA THR A 562 26.06 -0.18 -0.83
C THR A 562 26.54 -0.17 0.64
N PRO A 563 27.39 0.81 1.03
CA PRO A 563 27.95 0.86 2.37
C PRO A 563 26.86 0.93 3.45
N SER A 564 27.17 0.45 4.67
CA SER A 564 26.23 0.46 5.81
C SER A 564 25.80 1.88 6.20
N TRP A 565 24.63 2.01 6.83
CA TRP A 565 24.16 3.33 7.29
C TRP A 565 25.05 3.92 8.38
N VAL A 566 25.66 3.08 9.22
CA VAL A 566 26.65 3.53 10.22
C VAL A 566 27.86 4.14 9.53
N SER A 567 28.44 3.47 8.53
CA SER A 567 29.62 3.99 7.80
C SER A 567 29.30 5.26 7.00
N GLN A 568 28.06 5.45 6.60
CA GLN A 568 27.58 6.65 5.90
C GLN A 568 27.16 7.79 6.84
N GLY A 569 27.20 7.61 8.17
CA GLY A 569 26.75 8.61 9.13
C GLY A 569 25.24 8.90 9.09
N LYS A 570 24.41 8.00 8.59
CA LYS A 570 22.95 8.16 8.49
C LYS A 570 22.25 7.88 9.82
N TRP A 571 22.61 8.64 10.86
CA TRP A 571 22.21 8.37 12.24
C TRP A 571 20.71 8.33 12.50
N LEU A 572 19.90 9.11 11.75
CA LEU A 572 18.43 9.05 11.86
C LEU A 572 17.90 7.66 11.47
N LEU A 573 18.36 7.11 10.33
CA LEU A 573 17.98 5.78 9.88
C LEU A 573 18.48 4.69 10.84
N VAL A 574 19.72 4.82 11.30
CA VAL A 574 20.31 3.91 12.29
C VAL A 574 19.48 3.89 13.57
N GLY A 575 19.14 5.06 14.11
CA GLY A 575 18.34 5.18 15.33
C GLY A 575 16.96 4.52 15.20
N ILE A 576 16.24 4.79 14.11
CA ILE A 576 14.91 4.20 13.87
C ILE A 576 15.02 2.69 13.66
N ALA A 577 15.96 2.21 12.86
CA ALA A 577 16.14 0.79 12.59
C ALA A 577 16.54 0.00 13.85
N VAL A 578 17.49 0.51 14.63
CA VAL A 578 17.91 -0.13 15.89
C VAL A 578 16.76 -0.17 16.90
N ALA A 579 16.00 0.93 17.05
CA ALA A 579 14.83 0.95 17.91
C ALA A 579 13.80 -0.10 17.47
N THR A 580 13.54 -0.21 16.15
CA THR A 580 12.62 -1.22 15.59
C THR A 580 13.11 -2.64 15.88
N LEU A 581 14.40 -2.94 15.65
CA LEU A 581 14.99 -4.25 15.93
C LEU A 581 14.89 -4.63 17.41
N LEU A 582 15.17 -3.71 18.32
CA LEU A 582 15.06 -3.97 19.76
C LEU A 582 13.62 -4.28 20.18
N LEU A 583 12.65 -3.53 19.66
CA LEU A 583 11.22 -3.77 19.93
C LEU A 583 10.77 -5.11 19.35
N GLU A 584 11.22 -5.45 18.15
CA GLU A 584 10.92 -6.73 17.49
C GLU A 584 11.46 -7.92 18.29
N VAL A 585 12.75 -7.90 18.63
CA VAL A 585 13.38 -8.98 19.40
C VAL A 585 12.68 -9.15 20.74
N TRP A 586 12.36 -8.06 21.42
CA TRP A 586 11.63 -8.13 22.69
C TRP A 586 10.27 -8.78 22.51
N MET A 587 9.53 -8.40 21.46
CA MET A 587 8.21 -8.96 21.20
C MET A 587 8.28 -10.47 20.86
N ILE A 588 9.27 -10.89 20.08
CA ILE A 588 9.51 -12.32 19.79
C ILE A 588 9.78 -13.11 21.08
N ILE A 589 10.62 -12.58 21.97
CA ILE A 589 10.91 -13.22 23.26
C ILE A 589 9.64 -13.38 24.10
N GLU A 590 8.80 -12.34 24.19
CA GLU A 590 7.53 -12.41 24.93
C GLU A 590 6.59 -13.44 24.31
N ALA A 591 6.52 -13.50 22.97
CA ALA A 591 5.69 -14.46 22.26
C ALA A 591 6.14 -15.91 22.50
N ILE A 592 7.45 -16.19 22.40
CA ILE A 592 8.01 -17.53 22.66
C ILE A 592 7.69 -18.00 24.08
N LYS A 593 7.80 -17.12 25.08
CA LYS A 593 7.47 -17.45 26.49
C LYS A 593 6.00 -17.78 26.69
N LEU A 594 5.10 -17.13 25.94
CA LEU A 594 3.66 -17.30 26.09
C LEU A 594 3.10 -18.45 25.26
N PHE A 595 3.73 -18.78 24.12
CA PHE A 595 3.21 -19.73 23.14
C PHE A 595 2.84 -21.13 23.74
N PRO A 596 3.71 -21.77 24.55
CA PRO A 596 3.38 -23.09 25.12
C PRO A 596 2.17 -23.07 26.07
N ARG A 597 1.98 -21.92 26.78
CA ARG A 597 0.93 -21.76 27.80
C ARG A 597 -0.42 -21.33 27.20
N ALA A 598 -0.46 -20.96 25.92
CA ALA A 598 -1.65 -20.40 25.29
C ALA A 598 -2.52 -21.46 24.59
N LYS A 599 -2.02 -22.69 24.36
CA LYS A 599 -2.70 -23.71 23.55
C LYS A 599 -4.05 -24.11 24.14
N GLY A 600 -5.11 -23.92 23.37
CA GLY A 600 -6.47 -24.33 23.75
C GLY A 600 -7.09 -23.55 24.91
N ILE A 601 -6.40 -22.50 25.40
CA ILE A 601 -6.88 -21.63 26.48
C ILE A 601 -7.33 -20.31 25.90
N LEU A 602 -8.64 -20.02 25.93
CA LEU A 602 -9.17 -18.74 25.48
C LEU A 602 -8.64 -17.60 26.35
N GLU A 603 -8.41 -16.46 25.71
CA GLU A 603 -8.03 -15.22 26.39
C GLU A 603 -9.17 -14.72 27.31
N ALA A 604 -8.79 -13.99 28.37
CA ALA A 604 -9.78 -13.33 29.23
C ALA A 604 -10.63 -12.36 28.39
N ASN A 605 -11.95 -12.43 28.53
CA ASN A 605 -12.93 -11.67 27.73
C ASN A 605 -12.93 -12.04 26.23
N ALA A 606 -12.60 -13.29 25.88
CA ALA A 606 -12.78 -13.79 24.53
C ALA A 606 -14.26 -13.67 24.11
N ILE A 607 -14.48 -13.13 22.90
CA ILE A 607 -15.80 -13.15 22.29
C ILE A 607 -15.93 -14.51 21.63
N GLU A 608 -16.75 -15.41 22.21
CA GLU A 608 -17.02 -16.70 21.59
C GLU A 608 -17.63 -16.48 20.20
N PRO A 609 -17.12 -17.15 19.13
CA PRO A 609 -17.84 -17.21 17.88
C PRO A 609 -19.21 -17.85 18.15
N ALA A 610 -20.28 -17.29 17.56
CA ALA A 610 -21.59 -17.92 17.64
C ALA A 610 -21.45 -19.41 17.29
N ARG A 611 -21.86 -20.29 18.19
CA ARG A 611 -21.86 -21.74 17.93
C ARG A 611 -22.80 -21.96 16.74
N ALA A 612 -22.27 -22.57 15.66
CA ALA A 612 -23.05 -22.94 14.47
C ALA A 612 -24.09 -24.01 14.81
#